data_e79d738920d44721e5d926980bd608a5
#
_entry.id   e79d738920d44721e5d926980bd608a5
#
_cell.length_a   1.000
_cell.length_b   1.000
_cell.length_c   1.000
_cell.angle_alpha   90.00
_cell.angle_beta   90.00
_cell.angle_gamma   90.00
#
_symmetry.space_group_name_H-M   'P 1'
#
loop_
_entity.id
_entity.type
_entity.pdbx_description
1 polymer ?
#
loop_
_entity_poly.entity_id
_entity_poly.type
_entity_poly.pdbx_seq_one_letter_code
_entity_poly.pdbx_strand_id
1 'polypeptide(L)'
;TFRFYDGQRLCTIIRADFTARTVSAENHVADPVKTAFGNNPHPTWADFQAFLEERCIPRQRAGLREYLEAIGVAEYDPLQIIQKTKGRMAEDQQWLEVPP
;
A
#
# COMPACT_ATOMS: atom_id res chain seq x y z
N THR A 1 -2.43 11.73 -1.65
CA THR A 1 -1.01 11.43 -1.88
C THR A 1 -0.52 10.46 -0.84
N PHE A 2 0.07 9.38 -1.29
CA PHE A 2 0.70 8.38 -0.44
C PHE A 2 2.20 8.46 -0.64
N ARG A 3 2.96 8.19 0.42
CA ARG A 3 4.42 8.11 0.32
C ARG A 3 4.87 6.72 0.76
N PHE A 4 5.58 6.03 -0.12
CA PHE A 4 6.07 4.68 0.12
C PHE A 4 7.54 4.73 0.50
N TYR A 5 7.85 4.17 1.67
CA TYR A 5 9.19 4.20 2.27
C TYR A 5 9.77 2.80 2.39
N ASP A 6 11.09 2.73 2.34
CA ASP A 6 11.87 1.59 2.80
C ASP A 6 12.69 2.09 4.00
N GLY A 7 12.29 1.71 5.20
CA GLY A 7 12.84 2.30 6.41
C GLY A 7 12.53 3.79 6.47
N GLN A 8 13.57 4.61 6.44
CA GLN A 8 13.43 6.08 6.43
C GLN A 8 13.59 6.69 5.05
N ARG A 9 13.83 5.86 4.03
CA ARG A 9 14.07 6.35 2.67
C ARG A 9 12.78 6.41 1.87
N LEU A 10 12.45 7.59 1.36
CA LEU A 10 11.33 7.76 0.45
C LEU A 10 11.65 7.11 -0.89
N CYS A 11 10.80 6.16 -1.31
CA CYS A 11 11.00 5.41 -2.54
C CYS A 11 10.05 5.83 -3.65
N THR A 12 8.77 6.03 -3.35
CA THR A 12 7.75 6.39 -4.35
C THR A 12 6.72 7.34 -3.73
N ILE A 13 6.40 8.41 -4.44
CA ILE A 13 5.22 9.23 -4.14
C ILE A 13 4.11 8.77 -5.07
N ILE A 14 2.97 8.41 -4.49
CA ILE A 14 1.81 7.91 -5.24
C ILE A 14 0.69 8.94 -5.14
N ARG A 15 0.23 9.42 -6.30
CA ARG A 15 -0.90 10.35 -6.37
C ARG A 15 -2.09 9.60 -6.94
N ALA A 16 -3.09 9.37 -6.10
CA ALA A 16 -4.29 8.62 -6.44
C ALA A 16 -5.51 9.55 -6.44
N ASP A 17 -6.27 9.52 -7.53
CA ASP A 17 -7.56 10.20 -7.64
C ASP A 17 -8.66 9.16 -7.56
N PHE A 18 -9.33 9.08 -6.41
CA PHE A 18 -10.36 8.08 -6.15
C PHE A 18 -11.65 8.35 -6.93
N THR A 19 -11.90 9.59 -7.33
CA THR A 19 -13.07 9.93 -8.14
C THR A 19 -12.87 9.49 -9.59
N ALA A 20 -11.74 9.84 -10.17
CA ALA A 20 -11.42 9.48 -11.56
C ALA A 20 -10.89 8.05 -11.68
N ARG A 21 -10.48 7.42 -10.57
CA ARG A 21 -9.82 6.11 -10.53
C ARG A 21 -8.56 6.10 -11.38
N THR A 22 -7.72 7.09 -11.15
CA THR A 22 -6.43 7.21 -11.81
C THR A 22 -5.33 7.32 -10.78
N VAL A 23 -4.13 6.90 -11.16
CA VAL A 23 -2.97 6.93 -10.28
C VAL A 23 -1.73 7.32 -11.08
N SER A 24 -0.84 8.05 -10.43
CA SER A 24 0.50 8.32 -10.97
C SER A 24 1.53 8.08 -9.87
N ALA A 25 2.75 7.78 -10.28
CA ALA A 25 3.83 7.47 -9.36
C ALA A 25 5.09 8.26 -9.73
N GLU A 26 5.77 8.76 -8.70
CA GLU A 26 7.04 9.43 -8.84
C GLU A 26 8.07 8.65 -8.01
N ASN A 27 9.03 8.01 -8.68
CA ASN A 27 10.04 7.21 -8.02
C ASN A 27 11.23 8.08 -7.59
N HIS A 28 11.71 7.87 -6.37
CA HIS A 28 12.84 8.57 -5.79
C HIS A 28 14.06 7.69 -5.60
N VAL A 29 13.99 6.43 -6.04
CA VAL A 29 15.11 5.49 -6.04
C VAL A 29 15.16 4.78 -7.38
N ALA A 30 16.35 4.33 -7.77
CA ALA A 30 16.54 3.67 -9.06
C ALA A 30 16.20 2.18 -9.05
N ASP A 31 16.24 1.53 -7.90
CA ASP A 31 16.01 0.09 -7.77
C ASP A 31 14.50 -0.22 -7.88
N PRO A 32 14.05 -0.93 -8.95
CA PRO A 32 12.63 -1.21 -9.13
C PRO A 32 12.03 -2.07 -8.01
N VAL A 33 12.84 -2.89 -7.36
CA VAL A 33 12.38 -3.76 -6.26
C VAL A 33 11.90 -2.92 -5.06
N LYS A 34 12.45 -1.73 -4.91
CA LYS A 34 12.12 -0.84 -3.80
C LYS A 34 11.03 0.17 -4.13
N THR A 35 10.56 0.23 -5.37
CA THR A 35 9.47 1.13 -5.76
C THR A 35 8.12 0.45 -5.66
N ALA A 36 7.05 1.23 -5.52
CA ALA A 36 5.71 0.68 -5.34
C ALA A 36 5.23 -0.14 -6.54
N PHE A 37 5.61 0.26 -7.76
CA PHE A 37 5.11 -0.37 -9.00
C PHE A 37 6.21 -1.00 -9.85
N GLY A 38 7.39 -1.21 -9.29
CA GLY A 38 8.51 -1.84 -10.00
C GLY A 38 8.90 -1.05 -11.24
N ASN A 39 9.01 -1.74 -12.36
CA ASN A 39 9.37 -1.13 -13.65
C ASN A 39 8.19 -0.53 -14.41
N ASN A 40 7.00 -0.49 -13.82
CA ASN A 40 5.80 0.03 -14.49
C ASN A 40 5.78 1.57 -14.42
N PRO A 41 6.00 2.29 -15.55
CA PRO A 41 6.03 3.75 -15.54
C PRO A 41 4.64 4.39 -15.52
N HIS A 42 3.59 3.62 -15.85
CA HIS A 42 2.22 4.11 -15.94
C HIS A 42 1.26 3.16 -15.23
N PRO A 43 1.29 3.12 -13.89
CA PRO A 43 0.41 2.21 -13.15
C PRO A 43 -1.06 2.56 -13.40
N THR A 44 -1.88 1.52 -13.51
CA THR A 44 -3.33 1.66 -13.63
C THR A 44 -3.97 1.66 -12.23
N TRP A 45 -5.27 1.96 -12.18
CA TRP A 45 -6.01 1.86 -10.92
C TRP A 45 -5.99 0.42 -10.38
N ALA A 46 -6.07 -0.59 -11.26
CA ALA A 46 -5.95 -1.98 -10.86
C ALA A 46 -4.57 -2.30 -10.26
N ASP A 47 -3.51 -1.73 -10.81
CA ASP A 47 -2.15 -1.88 -10.27
C ASP A 47 -2.06 -1.26 -8.87
N PHE A 48 -2.67 -0.11 -8.66
CA PHE A 48 -2.71 0.55 -7.36
C PHE A 48 -3.47 -0.30 -6.33
N GLN A 49 -4.63 -0.84 -6.71
CA GLN A 49 -5.39 -1.72 -5.83
C GLN A 49 -4.61 -2.98 -5.47
N ALA A 50 -3.93 -3.59 -6.43
CA ALA A 50 -3.07 -4.75 -6.19
C ALA A 50 -1.92 -4.41 -5.26
N PHE A 51 -1.30 -3.26 -5.41
CA PHE A 51 -0.24 -2.80 -4.52
C PHE A 51 -0.75 -2.66 -3.07
N LEU A 52 -1.90 -2.03 -2.89
CA LEU A 52 -2.49 -1.89 -1.55
C LEU A 52 -2.75 -3.27 -0.92
N GLU A 53 -3.28 -4.22 -1.71
CA GLU A 53 -3.57 -5.56 -1.21
C GLU A 53 -2.31 -6.33 -0.85
N GLU A 54 -1.22 -6.17 -1.62
CA GLU A 54 0.08 -6.76 -1.29
C GLU A 54 0.65 -6.27 0.04
N ARG A 55 0.26 -5.07 0.47
CA ARG A 55 0.71 -4.50 1.74
C ARG A 55 -0.24 -4.82 2.89
N CYS A 56 -1.17 -5.75 2.68
CA CYS A 56 -2.16 -6.18 3.67
C CYS A 56 -1.98 -7.65 4.03
N ILE A 57 -2.58 -8.04 5.16
CA ILE A 57 -2.75 -9.45 5.50
C ILE A 57 -3.51 -10.16 4.38
N PRO A 58 -3.12 -11.40 3.99
CA PRO A 58 -3.86 -12.15 2.97
C PRO A 58 -5.30 -12.42 3.35
N ARG A 59 -6.21 -12.37 2.37
CA ARG A 59 -7.63 -12.63 2.59
C ARG A 59 -7.91 -14.03 3.14
N GLN A 60 -7.07 -15.00 2.78
CA GLN A 60 -7.25 -16.41 3.14
C GLN A 60 -6.63 -16.78 4.48
N ARG A 61 -6.06 -15.82 5.19
CA ARG A 61 -5.40 -16.10 6.47
C ARG A 61 -6.41 -16.58 7.50
N ALA A 62 -6.07 -17.66 8.22
CA ALA A 62 -6.86 -18.09 9.36
C ALA A 62 -6.89 -17.01 10.43
N GLY A 63 -8.05 -16.79 11.07
CA GLY A 63 -8.19 -15.75 12.08
C GLY A 63 -8.33 -14.35 11.50
N LEU A 64 -8.66 -14.21 10.22
CA LEU A 64 -8.80 -12.90 9.58
C LEU A 64 -9.82 -12.01 10.30
N ARG A 65 -10.97 -12.55 10.68
CA ARG A 65 -12.01 -11.76 11.35
C ARG A 65 -11.49 -11.18 12.67
N GLU A 66 -10.83 -11.99 13.47
CA GLU A 66 -10.26 -11.56 14.75
C GLU A 66 -9.18 -10.49 14.55
N TYR A 67 -8.37 -10.63 13.49
CA TYR A 67 -7.38 -9.63 13.15
C TYR A 67 -8.03 -8.30 12.78
N LEU A 68 -9.06 -8.32 11.92
CA LEU A 68 -9.77 -7.10 11.52
C LEU A 68 -10.42 -6.40 12.70
N GLU A 69 -11.05 -7.18 13.60
CA GLU A 69 -11.64 -6.64 14.82
C GLU A 69 -10.57 -5.97 15.70
N ALA A 70 -9.41 -6.59 15.83
CA ALA A 70 -8.32 -6.06 16.65
C ALA A 70 -7.80 -4.71 16.14
N ILE A 71 -7.81 -4.48 14.83
CA ILE A 71 -7.37 -3.21 14.26
C ILE A 71 -8.52 -2.23 14.01
N GLY A 72 -9.76 -2.62 14.33
CA GLY A 72 -10.92 -1.74 14.24
C GLY A 72 -11.48 -1.58 12.82
N VAL A 73 -11.35 -2.61 11.98
CA VAL A 73 -11.87 -2.62 10.61
C VAL A 73 -13.02 -3.62 10.51
N ALA A 74 -14.17 -3.19 9.99
CA ALA A 74 -15.39 -4.01 9.98
C ALA A 74 -15.31 -5.15 8.97
N GLU A 75 -14.66 -4.93 7.83
CA GLU A 75 -14.56 -5.93 6.76
C GLU A 75 -13.25 -5.75 6.01
N TYR A 76 -12.90 -6.72 5.16
CA TYR A 76 -11.63 -6.68 4.43
C TYR A 76 -11.66 -5.56 3.38
N ASP A 77 -10.95 -4.48 3.66
CA ASP A 77 -10.76 -3.35 2.76
C ASP A 77 -9.28 -2.93 2.84
N PRO A 78 -8.49 -3.17 1.78
CA PRO A 78 -7.06 -2.85 1.82
C PRO A 78 -6.74 -1.42 2.23
N LEU A 79 -7.48 -0.43 1.75
CA LEU A 79 -7.24 0.96 2.12
C LEU A 79 -7.46 1.20 3.62
N GLN A 80 -8.55 0.68 4.18
CA GLN A 80 -8.82 0.82 5.61
C GLN A 80 -7.78 0.09 6.46
N ILE A 81 -7.37 -1.10 6.02
CA ILE A 81 -6.32 -1.86 6.71
C ILE A 81 -5.02 -1.07 6.72
N ILE A 82 -4.61 -0.52 5.58
CA ILE A 82 -3.37 0.26 5.47
C ILE A 82 -3.44 1.55 6.30
N GLN A 83 -4.60 2.18 6.41
CA GLN A 83 -4.76 3.33 7.29
C GLN A 83 -4.44 2.98 8.75
N LYS A 84 -4.68 1.74 9.17
CA LYS A 84 -4.36 1.28 10.52
C LYS A 84 -2.93 0.77 10.67
N THR A 85 -2.42 0.04 9.67
CA THR A 85 -1.14 -0.66 9.77
C THR A 85 0.01 0.11 9.12
N LYS A 86 -0.27 1.13 8.31
CA LYS A 86 0.70 1.83 7.46
C LYS A 86 1.33 0.90 6.43
N GLY A 87 0.67 -0.20 6.10
CA GLY A 87 1.19 -1.19 5.15
C GLY A 87 2.44 -1.92 5.63
N ARG A 88 2.69 -1.94 6.93
CA ARG A 88 3.88 -2.61 7.48
C ARG A 88 3.72 -4.11 7.44
N MET A 89 4.80 -4.80 7.11
CA MET A 89 4.86 -6.25 7.08
C MET A 89 6.11 -6.74 7.81
N ALA A 90 6.03 -7.95 8.37
CA ALA A 90 7.13 -8.51 9.15
C ALA A 90 8.36 -8.84 8.30
N GLU A 91 8.16 -9.07 7.00
CA GLU A 91 9.19 -9.55 6.09
C GLU A 91 10.13 -8.45 5.58
N ASP A 92 9.74 -7.18 5.73
CA ASP A 92 10.54 -6.07 5.19
C ASP A 92 10.42 -4.82 6.08
N GLN A 93 11.06 -3.73 5.66
CA GLN A 93 11.03 -2.45 6.36
C GLN A 93 10.18 -1.41 5.63
N GLN A 94 9.38 -1.85 4.65
CA GLN A 94 8.59 -0.95 3.83
C GLN A 94 7.28 -0.56 4.54
N TRP A 95 6.83 0.65 4.27
CA TRP A 95 5.59 1.16 4.83
C TRP A 95 5.09 2.36 4.04
N LEU A 96 3.86 2.74 4.28
CA LEU A 96 3.20 3.85 3.59
C LEU A 96 2.81 4.96 4.57
N GLU A 97 3.13 6.19 4.21
CA GLU A 97 2.49 7.34 4.81
C GLU A 97 1.17 7.56 4.08
N VAL A 98 0.07 7.47 4.82
CA VAL A 98 -1.29 7.52 4.28
C VAL A 98 -1.86 8.90 4.52
N PRO A 99 -2.59 9.50 3.54
CA PRO A 99 -3.24 10.80 3.78
C PRO A 99 -4.28 10.68 4.89
N PRO A 100 -4.44 11.76 5.67
CA PRO A 100 -5.41 11.79 6.77
C PRO A 100 -6.86 11.67 6.28
#